data_92c8ff0f2165ce32e069352a145cae37
#
_entry.id   92c8ff0f2165ce32e069352a145cae37
#
_cell.length_a   1.000
_cell.length_b   1.000
_cell.length_c   1.000
_cell.angle_alpha   90.00
_cell.angle_beta   90.00
_cell.angle_gamma   90.00
#
_symmetry.space_group_name_H-M   'P 1'
#
loop_
_entity.id
_entity.type
_entity.pdbx_description
1 polymer ?
#
loop_
_entity_poly.entity_id
_entity_poly.type
_entity_poly.pdbx_seq_one_letter_code
_entity_poly.pdbx_strand_id
1 'polypeptide(L)'
;MFNLFFLVFFAILMAAALAVLITRSSSPTKESFLLPEEDKAADPPGPPLKIADLERLVKHLCQTKGLKLKERHENSPDEVVWVAENEDPILYGILVFGCVEAAPPQGLTPLSAVLEFKDFVKGLGSTKGFLFTTGYFSRDVHQPLEGVKITLFNRKRVLAELAGAPSST
;
A
#
# COMPACT_ATOMS: atom_id res chain seq x y z
N MET A 1 -3.70 -14.18 54.34
CA MET A 1 -3.18 -12.90 53.82
C MET A 1 -2.22 -13.04 52.62
N PHE A 2 -1.52 -14.15 52.48
CA PHE A 2 -0.58 -14.37 51.33
C PHE A 2 -1.26 -14.38 49.95
N ASN A 3 -2.50 -14.89 49.85
CA ASN A 3 -3.19 -15.01 48.57
C ASN A 3 -3.56 -13.64 47.92
N LEU A 4 -3.88 -12.62 48.73
CA LEU A 4 -4.27 -11.31 48.22
C LEU A 4 -3.07 -10.58 47.62
N PHE A 5 -1.91 -10.68 48.26
CA PHE A 5 -0.67 -10.06 47.79
C PHE A 5 -0.20 -10.66 46.46
N PHE A 6 -0.34 -11.98 46.31
CA PHE A 6 0.02 -12.69 45.09
C PHE A 6 -0.91 -12.34 43.93
N LEU A 7 -2.18 -12.13 44.20
CA LEU A 7 -3.18 -11.74 43.19
C LEU A 7 -2.96 -10.31 42.68
N VAL A 8 -2.65 -9.39 43.60
CA VAL A 8 -2.32 -7.99 43.25
C VAL A 8 -1.01 -7.91 42.46
N PHE A 9 0.00 -8.66 42.87
CA PHE A 9 1.30 -8.69 42.17
C PHE A 9 1.16 -9.26 40.74
N PHE A 10 0.36 -10.31 40.56
CA PHE A 10 0.10 -10.92 39.25
C PHE A 10 -0.71 -9.98 38.32
N ALA A 11 -1.68 -9.25 38.88
CA ALA A 11 -2.43 -8.24 38.13
C ALA A 11 -1.55 -7.10 37.63
N ILE A 12 -0.62 -6.63 38.47
CA ILE A 12 0.35 -5.58 38.07
C ILE A 12 1.30 -6.10 36.98
N LEU A 13 1.77 -7.34 37.09
CA LEU A 13 2.66 -7.96 36.10
C LEU A 13 1.96 -8.15 34.75
N MET A 14 0.69 -8.57 34.76
CA MET A 14 -0.12 -8.69 33.55
C MET A 14 -0.41 -7.33 32.92
N ALA A 15 -0.70 -6.31 33.75
CA ALA A 15 -0.91 -4.94 33.25
C ALA A 15 0.36 -4.37 32.61
N ALA A 16 1.53 -4.59 33.22
CA ALA A 16 2.81 -4.20 32.67
C ALA A 16 3.15 -4.94 31.38
N ALA A 17 2.90 -6.25 31.31
CA ALA A 17 3.08 -7.05 30.10
C ALA A 17 2.16 -6.59 28.96
N LEU A 18 0.89 -6.29 29.25
CA LEU A 18 -0.04 -5.71 28.30
C LEU A 18 0.38 -4.32 27.82
N ALA A 19 0.84 -3.47 28.71
CA ALA A 19 1.38 -2.14 28.35
C ALA A 19 2.60 -2.24 27.43
N VAL A 20 3.52 -3.18 27.69
CA VAL A 20 4.68 -3.44 26.81
C VAL A 20 4.24 -4.01 25.46
N LEU A 21 3.23 -4.90 25.43
CA LEU A 21 2.68 -5.44 24.19
C LEU A 21 1.98 -4.35 23.36
N ILE A 22 1.20 -3.48 24.00
CA ILE A 22 0.52 -2.36 23.36
C ILE A 22 1.55 -1.34 22.83
N THR A 23 2.57 -1.00 23.62
CA THR A 23 3.62 -0.07 23.17
C THR A 23 4.51 -0.67 22.08
N ARG A 24 4.74 -1.98 22.08
CA ARG A 24 5.44 -2.67 20.98
C ARG A 24 4.58 -2.82 19.74
N SER A 25 3.27 -3.05 19.90
CA SER A 25 2.31 -3.11 18.80
C SER A 25 1.96 -1.72 18.26
N SER A 26 2.05 -0.69 19.10
CA SER A 26 1.82 0.73 18.77
C SER A 26 3.10 1.48 18.45
N SER A 27 4.26 0.80 18.40
CA SER A 27 5.35 1.39 17.65
C SER A 27 4.78 1.59 16.26
N PRO A 28 4.48 2.86 15.85
CA PRO A 28 4.39 3.13 14.43
C PRO A 28 5.74 2.64 13.96
N THR A 29 5.75 1.52 13.25
CA THR A 29 6.83 1.27 12.33
C THR A 29 6.90 2.59 11.57
N LYS A 30 7.85 3.42 11.95
CA LYS A 30 8.43 4.41 11.07
C LYS A 30 9.16 3.61 9.98
N GLU A 31 8.46 2.76 9.30
CA GLU A 31 8.63 2.63 7.88
C GLU A 31 8.25 4.02 7.40
N SER A 32 9.19 4.89 7.66
CA SER A 32 9.34 6.15 7.04
C SER A 32 8.89 5.94 5.62
N PHE A 33 7.82 6.56 5.29
CA PHE A 33 7.42 6.86 3.94
C PHE A 33 8.43 7.86 3.39
N LEU A 34 9.71 7.54 3.59
CA LEU A 34 10.82 8.07 2.86
C LEU A 34 10.78 7.35 1.54
N LEU A 35 9.87 7.83 0.65
CA LEU A 35 10.31 7.89 -0.72
C LEU A 35 11.63 8.65 -0.63
N PRO A 36 12.78 8.02 -0.93
CA PRO A 36 13.99 8.77 -1.09
C PRO A 36 13.62 9.95 -1.98
N GLU A 37 14.16 11.10 -1.73
CA GLU A 37 14.09 12.26 -2.60
C GLU A 37 14.80 11.81 -3.89
N GLU A 38 14.05 11.03 -4.69
CA GLU A 38 14.55 10.42 -5.90
C GLU A 38 14.65 11.53 -6.91
N ASP A 39 15.87 12.01 -7.03
CA ASP A 39 16.30 12.86 -8.09
C ASP A 39 15.67 12.41 -9.41
N LYS A 40 14.84 13.28 -9.99
CA LYS A 40 14.36 13.17 -11.37
C LYS A 40 15.51 12.99 -12.38
N ALA A 41 16.75 13.21 -11.92
CA ALA A 41 17.97 13.12 -12.72
C ALA A 41 18.41 11.71 -13.10
N ALA A 42 17.82 10.68 -12.50
CA ALA A 42 18.22 9.28 -12.74
C ALA A 42 17.02 8.39 -13.05
N ASP A 43 16.12 8.85 -13.93
CA ASP A 43 15.09 7.95 -14.47
C ASP A 43 15.81 6.85 -15.28
N PRO A 44 15.71 5.58 -14.89
CA PRO A 44 16.36 4.51 -15.66
C PRO A 44 15.78 4.54 -17.08
N PRO A 45 16.65 4.50 -18.12
CA PRO A 45 16.19 4.45 -19.48
C PRO A 45 15.33 3.20 -19.66
N GLY A 46 14.04 3.38 -19.82
CA GLY A 46 13.06 2.30 -19.95
C GLY A 46 11.92 2.73 -20.87
N PRO A 47 11.20 1.78 -21.46
CA PRO A 47 10.05 2.09 -22.29
C PRO A 47 9.01 2.89 -21.49
N PRO A 48 8.21 3.74 -22.16
CA PRO A 48 7.12 4.43 -21.50
C PRO A 48 6.15 3.39 -20.91
N LEU A 49 5.91 3.47 -19.61
CA LEU A 49 4.93 2.62 -18.95
C LEU A 49 3.53 3.15 -19.27
N LYS A 50 2.61 2.22 -19.50
CA LYS A 50 1.18 2.48 -19.69
C LYS A 50 0.37 1.87 -18.55
N ILE A 51 -0.86 2.29 -18.43
CA ILE A 51 -1.79 1.72 -17.43
C ILE A 51 -1.91 0.19 -17.56
N ALA A 52 -1.87 -0.32 -18.80
CA ALA A 52 -1.91 -1.77 -19.06
C ALA A 52 -0.74 -2.55 -18.44
N ASP A 53 0.44 -1.93 -18.31
CA ASP A 53 1.60 -2.54 -17.66
C ASP A 53 1.41 -2.60 -16.14
N LEU A 54 0.79 -1.56 -15.57
CA LEU A 54 0.42 -1.54 -14.14
C LEU A 54 -0.64 -2.60 -13.85
N GLU A 55 -1.67 -2.74 -14.68
CA GLU A 55 -2.69 -3.77 -14.51
C GLU A 55 -2.10 -5.19 -14.61
N ARG A 56 -1.14 -5.39 -15.52
CA ARG A 56 -0.41 -6.67 -15.62
C ARG A 56 0.35 -6.98 -14.33
N LEU A 57 1.03 -5.97 -13.77
CA LEU A 57 1.73 -6.11 -12.50
C LEU A 57 0.77 -6.45 -11.36
N VAL A 58 -0.37 -5.77 -11.26
CA VAL A 58 -1.39 -6.07 -10.23
C VAL A 58 -1.89 -7.51 -10.36
N LYS A 59 -2.22 -7.97 -11.57
CA LYS A 59 -2.64 -9.35 -11.81
C LYS A 59 -1.58 -10.35 -11.39
N HIS A 60 -0.32 -10.09 -11.74
CA HIS A 60 0.81 -10.93 -11.34
C HIS A 60 0.99 -10.97 -9.82
N LEU A 61 0.94 -9.82 -9.15
CA LEU A 61 1.02 -9.75 -7.69
C LEU A 61 -0.13 -10.49 -7.00
N CYS A 62 -1.35 -10.38 -7.52
CA CYS A 62 -2.49 -11.12 -7.00
C CYS A 62 -2.30 -12.63 -7.15
N GLN A 63 -1.87 -13.11 -8.31
CA GLN A 63 -1.59 -14.52 -8.54
C GLN A 63 -0.49 -15.06 -7.62
N THR A 64 0.62 -14.33 -7.49
CA THR A 64 1.75 -14.72 -6.64
C THR A 64 1.36 -14.78 -5.16
N LYS A 65 0.46 -13.92 -4.72
CA LYS A 65 0.01 -13.83 -3.33
C LYS A 65 -1.27 -14.64 -3.05
N GLY A 66 -1.79 -15.38 -4.02
CA GLY A 66 -3.03 -16.14 -3.86
C GLY A 66 -4.27 -15.28 -3.63
N LEU A 67 -4.27 -14.04 -4.13
CA LEU A 67 -5.39 -13.13 -4.02
C LEU A 67 -6.36 -13.32 -5.19
N LYS A 68 -7.65 -13.26 -4.91
CA LYS A 68 -8.69 -13.33 -5.92
C LYS A 68 -9.15 -11.94 -6.31
N LEU A 69 -8.95 -11.58 -7.56
CA LEU A 69 -9.50 -10.35 -8.13
C LEU A 69 -11.02 -10.46 -8.22
N LYS A 70 -11.73 -9.49 -7.65
CA LYS A 70 -13.20 -9.45 -7.60
C LYS A 70 -13.79 -8.44 -8.57
N GLU A 71 -13.33 -7.19 -8.46
CA GLU A 71 -13.92 -6.08 -9.17
C GLU A 71 -12.85 -5.20 -9.81
N ARG A 72 -13.21 -4.62 -10.94
CA ARG A 72 -12.42 -3.60 -11.65
C ARG A 72 -13.27 -2.36 -11.83
N HIS A 73 -12.81 -1.27 -11.26
CA HIS A 73 -13.44 0.04 -11.41
C HIS A 73 -12.56 0.92 -12.30
N GLU A 74 -13.15 1.51 -13.32
CA GLU A 74 -12.49 2.46 -14.21
C GLU A 74 -13.06 3.84 -13.92
N ASN A 75 -12.29 4.64 -13.17
CA ASN A 75 -12.70 5.99 -12.80
C ASN A 75 -12.47 6.96 -13.96
N SER A 76 -11.39 6.73 -14.73
CA SER A 76 -11.06 7.49 -15.94
C SER A 76 -10.22 6.60 -16.88
N PRO A 77 -9.96 7.01 -18.14
CA PRO A 77 -9.05 6.29 -19.03
C PRO A 77 -7.66 6.09 -18.46
N ASP A 78 -7.23 7.00 -17.60
CA ASP A 78 -5.89 7.05 -16.99
C ASP A 78 -5.88 6.50 -15.54
N GLU A 79 -7.02 6.01 -15.04
CA GLU A 79 -7.14 5.52 -13.67
C GLU A 79 -8.02 4.27 -13.57
N VAL A 80 -7.46 3.20 -13.06
CA VAL A 80 -8.14 1.93 -12.81
C VAL A 80 -7.88 1.46 -11.39
N VAL A 81 -8.94 1.01 -10.73
CA VAL A 81 -8.86 0.42 -9.39
C VAL A 81 -9.31 -1.02 -9.42
N TRP A 82 -8.50 -1.91 -8.86
CA TRP A 82 -8.80 -3.31 -8.67
C TRP A 82 -9.06 -3.62 -7.20
N VAL A 83 -10.12 -4.37 -6.96
CA VAL A 83 -10.44 -4.91 -5.63
C VAL A 83 -10.12 -6.39 -5.63
N ALA A 84 -9.29 -6.81 -4.67
CA ALA A 84 -8.93 -8.19 -4.48
C ALA A 84 -9.28 -8.65 -3.06
N GLU A 85 -9.61 -9.92 -2.94
CA GLU A 85 -9.93 -10.57 -1.68
C GLU A 85 -8.89 -11.62 -1.35
N ASN A 86 -8.48 -11.65 -0.09
CA ASN A 86 -7.69 -12.75 0.44
C ASN A 86 -8.66 -13.80 1.01
N GLU A 87 -8.64 -14.98 0.44
CA GLU A 87 -9.49 -16.12 0.87
C GLU A 87 -8.88 -16.91 2.03
N ASP A 88 -7.69 -16.53 2.52
CA ASP A 88 -7.07 -17.16 3.68
C ASP A 88 -7.94 -16.87 4.93
N PRO A 89 -8.47 -17.88 5.63
CA PRO A 89 -9.31 -17.69 6.80
C PRO A 89 -8.62 -16.96 7.96
N ILE A 90 -7.29 -16.92 7.98
CA ILE A 90 -6.50 -16.23 9.02
C ILE A 90 -6.23 -14.77 8.62
N LEU A 91 -6.07 -14.50 7.32
CA LEU A 91 -5.70 -13.19 6.78
C LEU A 91 -6.82 -12.58 5.93
N TYR A 92 -8.06 -13.00 6.16
CA TYR A 92 -9.22 -12.51 5.43
C TYR A 92 -9.24 -10.97 5.39
N GLY A 93 -9.42 -10.43 4.21
CA GLY A 93 -9.52 -8.98 4.05
C GLY A 93 -9.53 -8.53 2.60
N ILE A 94 -10.01 -7.31 2.42
CA ILE A 94 -10.05 -6.63 1.14
C ILE A 94 -8.73 -5.87 0.94
N LEU A 95 -8.12 -6.05 -0.21
CA LEU A 95 -6.97 -5.31 -0.68
C LEU A 95 -7.35 -4.52 -1.93
N VAL A 96 -6.93 -3.28 -2.00
CA VAL A 96 -7.26 -2.38 -3.10
C VAL A 96 -5.99 -1.97 -3.82
N PHE A 97 -6.00 -2.08 -5.15
CA PHE A 97 -4.88 -1.76 -6.03
C PHE A 97 -5.30 -0.66 -7.00
N GLY A 98 -4.73 0.53 -6.86
CA GLY A 98 -4.93 1.65 -7.78
C GLY A 98 -3.82 1.70 -8.82
N CYS A 99 -4.17 1.94 -10.06
CA CYS A 99 -3.26 2.18 -11.18
C CYS A 99 -3.57 3.54 -11.77
N VAL A 100 -2.57 4.43 -11.78
CA VAL A 100 -2.72 5.79 -12.30
C VAL A 100 -1.65 6.05 -13.35
N GLU A 101 -2.07 6.49 -14.53
CA GLU A 101 -1.16 6.98 -15.57
C GLU A 101 -0.84 8.44 -15.30
N ALA A 102 0.43 8.74 -15.08
CA ALA A 102 0.86 10.08 -14.77
C ALA A 102 0.87 10.97 -16.03
N ALA A 103 0.19 12.11 -15.94
CA ALA A 103 0.01 13.01 -17.06
C ALA A 103 1.35 13.63 -17.54
N PRO A 104 1.64 13.60 -18.86
CA PRO A 104 2.76 14.37 -19.41
C PRO A 104 2.49 15.90 -19.28
N PRO A 105 3.51 16.78 -19.27
CA PRO A 105 4.91 16.46 -19.48
C PRO A 105 5.69 16.14 -18.20
N GLN A 106 5.11 16.32 -17.03
CA GLN A 106 5.83 16.22 -15.76
C GLN A 106 5.90 14.80 -15.21
N GLY A 107 5.01 13.91 -15.67
CA GLY A 107 4.93 12.53 -15.17
C GLY A 107 4.67 12.45 -13.65
N LEU A 108 3.92 13.42 -13.11
CA LEU A 108 3.63 13.51 -11.68
C LEU A 108 2.18 13.13 -11.38
N THR A 109 2.01 12.27 -10.39
CA THR A 109 0.70 11.96 -9.78
C THR A 109 0.48 12.91 -8.62
N PRO A 110 -0.58 13.74 -8.65
CA PRO A 110 -0.85 14.73 -7.63
C PRO A 110 -1.35 14.11 -6.31
N LEU A 111 -1.25 14.86 -5.23
CA LEU A 111 -1.80 14.47 -3.92
C LEU A 111 -3.31 14.18 -3.98
N SER A 112 -4.07 14.93 -4.79
CA SER A 112 -5.51 14.69 -4.95
C SER A 112 -5.84 13.26 -5.36
N ALA A 113 -5.14 12.70 -6.34
CA ALA A 113 -5.33 11.31 -6.77
C ALA A 113 -5.04 10.30 -5.65
N VAL A 114 -4.05 10.57 -4.81
CA VAL A 114 -3.73 9.73 -3.64
C VAL A 114 -4.83 9.82 -2.58
N LEU A 115 -5.39 11.01 -2.36
CA LEU A 115 -6.49 11.22 -1.41
C LEU A 115 -7.79 10.57 -1.90
N GLU A 116 -8.13 10.71 -3.17
CA GLU A 116 -9.28 10.06 -3.79
C GLU A 116 -9.18 8.53 -3.68
N PHE A 117 -8.01 7.98 -3.98
CA PHE A 117 -7.74 6.55 -3.81
C PHE A 117 -7.87 6.12 -2.34
N LYS A 118 -7.35 6.91 -1.39
CA LYS A 118 -7.48 6.65 0.05
C LYS A 118 -8.95 6.61 0.47
N ASP A 119 -9.76 7.58 0.01
CA ASP A 119 -11.18 7.64 0.36
C ASP A 119 -11.94 6.45 -0.24
N PHE A 120 -11.58 6.02 -1.45
CA PHE A 120 -12.12 4.81 -2.07
C PHE A 120 -11.79 3.57 -1.22
N VAL A 121 -10.52 3.39 -0.81
CA VAL A 121 -10.07 2.27 0.04
C VAL A 121 -10.84 2.26 1.36
N LYS A 122 -11.01 3.43 1.98
CA LYS A 122 -11.76 3.60 3.22
C LYS A 122 -13.25 3.28 3.03
N GLY A 123 -13.85 3.72 1.93
CA GLY A 123 -15.25 3.44 1.58
C GLY A 123 -15.56 1.95 1.44
N LEU A 124 -14.60 1.14 1.01
CA LEU A 124 -14.69 -0.32 0.97
C LEU A 124 -14.45 -1.01 2.32
N GLY A 125 -14.17 -0.25 3.39
CA GLY A 125 -13.81 -0.82 4.69
C GLY A 125 -12.44 -1.50 4.71
N SER A 126 -11.61 -1.30 3.68
CA SER A 126 -10.26 -1.81 3.63
C SER A 126 -9.30 -0.95 4.46
N THR A 127 -8.30 -1.58 5.09
CA THR A 127 -7.25 -0.89 5.85
C THR A 127 -5.95 -0.75 5.06
N LYS A 128 -5.87 -1.38 3.88
CA LYS A 128 -4.67 -1.41 3.04
C LYS A 128 -4.99 -1.14 1.58
N GLY A 129 -4.20 -0.24 0.97
CA GLY A 129 -4.22 0.02 -0.46
C GLY A 129 -2.81 0.06 -1.03
N PHE A 130 -2.70 -0.24 -2.32
CA PHE A 130 -1.47 -0.17 -3.09
C PHE A 130 -1.73 0.72 -4.30
N LEU A 131 -1.01 1.82 -4.41
CA LEU A 131 -1.18 2.75 -5.52
C LEU A 131 0.07 2.75 -6.40
N PHE A 132 -0.12 2.37 -7.65
CA PHE A 132 0.91 2.30 -8.69
C PHE A 132 0.77 3.47 -9.63
N THR A 133 1.88 4.10 -10.00
CA THR A 133 1.88 5.13 -11.03
C THR A 133 2.93 4.84 -12.11
N THR A 134 2.63 5.24 -13.33
CA THR A 134 3.58 5.20 -14.44
C THR A 134 4.68 6.25 -14.32
N GLY A 135 4.50 7.21 -13.41
CA GLY A 135 5.44 8.31 -13.16
C GLY A 135 5.89 8.38 -11.69
N TYR A 136 5.97 9.60 -11.18
CA TYR A 136 6.39 9.89 -9.82
C TYR A 136 5.26 10.58 -9.05
N PHE A 137 5.31 10.52 -7.74
CA PHE A 137 4.37 11.25 -6.89
C PHE A 137 4.87 12.67 -6.66
N SER A 138 3.94 13.62 -6.52
CA SER A 138 4.28 14.99 -6.14
C SER A 138 4.85 15.05 -4.72
N ARG A 139 5.66 16.08 -4.43
CA ARG A 139 6.32 16.24 -3.10
C ARG A 139 5.32 16.31 -1.94
N ASP A 140 4.12 16.80 -2.19
CA ASP A 140 3.08 16.98 -1.17
C ASP A 140 2.50 15.66 -0.65
N VAL A 141 2.77 14.55 -1.33
CA VAL A 141 2.29 13.20 -0.96
C VAL A 141 3.00 12.63 0.28
N HIS A 142 4.05 13.30 0.77
CA HIS A 142 4.81 12.87 1.95
C HIS A 142 4.09 13.05 3.29
N GLN A 143 2.86 13.60 3.30
CA GLN A 143 2.10 13.74 4.53
C GLN A 143 1.54 12.37 4.97
N PRO A 144 1.62 12.03 6.28
CA PRO A 144 1.07 10.79 6.78
C PRO A 144 -0.44 10.75 6.52
N LEU A 145 -0.85 9.75 5.76
CA LEU A 145 -2.27 9.50 5.47
C LEU A 145 -2.87 8.77 6.68
N GLU A 146 -3.59 9.51 7.53
CA GLU A 146 -4.20 8.93 8.72
C GLU A 146 -5.28 7.88 8.37
N GLY A 147 -5.31 6.79 9.11
CA GLY A 147 -6.39 5.81 9.15
C GLY A 147 -6.31 4.66 8.15
N VAL A 148 -5.67 4.82 6.99
CA VAL A 148 -5.54 3.77 5.97
C VAL A 148 -4.09 3.66 5.53
N LYS A 149 -3.54 2.45 5.50
CA LYS A 149 -2.17 2.22 5.03
C LYS A 149 -2.13 2.15 3.50
N ILE A 150 -1.70 3.23 2.85
CA ILE A 150 -1.46 3.25 1.40
C ILE A 150 0.03 3.03 1.14
N THR A 151 0.35 2.03 0.33
CA THR A 151 1.72 1.80 -0.16
C THR A 151 1.82 2.32 -1.59
N LEU A 152 2.77 3.23 -1.82
CA LEU A 152 2.96 3.88 -3.13
C LEU A 152 4.08 3.19 -3.91
N PHE A 153 3.82 2.98 -5.20
CA PHE A 153 4.76 2.43 -6.16
C PHE A 153 4.96 3.42 -7.30
N ASN A 154 6.07 4.12 -7.26
CA ASN A 154 6.49 5.00 -8.36
C ASN A 154 7.05 4.18 -9.54
N ARG A 155 7.32 4.86 -10.65
CA ARG A 155 7.88 4.26 -11.87
C ARG A 155 9.07 3.34 -11.60
N LYS A 156 10.03 3.77 -10.78
CA LYS A 156 11.24 2.99 -10.49
C LYS A 156 10.92 1.67 -9.78
N ARG A 157 10.03 1.70 -8.77
CA ARG A 157 9.59 0.48 -8.09
C ARG A 157 8.78 -0.42 -9.01
N VAL A 158 7.89 0.16 -9.82
CA VAL A 158 7.12 -0.59 -10.82
C VAL A 158 8.04 -1.32 -11.80
N LEU A 159 9.05 -0.64 -12.34
CA LEU A 159 10.03 -1.27 -13.24
C LEU A 159 10.84 -2.38 -12.55
N ALA A 160 11.22 -2.20 -11.29
CA ALA A 160 11.91 -3.22 -10.51
C ALA A 160 11.05 -4.47 -10.29
N GLU A 161 9.76 -4.30 -9.96
CA GLU A 161 8.82 -5.41 -9.80
C GLU A 161 8.53 -6.13 -11.14
N LEU A 162 8.38 -5.36 -12.23
CA LEU A 162 8.19 -5.94 -13.57
C LEU A 162 9.42 -6.73 -14.05
N ALA A 163 10.62 -6.28 -13.71
CA ALA A 163 11.86 -7.00 -14.04
C ALA A 163 12.00 -8.31 -13.26
N GLY A 164 11.41 -8.40 -12.07
CA GLY A 164 11.35 -9.62 -11.27
C GLY A 164 10.20 -10.57 -11.65
N ALA A 165 9.23 -10.08 -12.41
CA ALA A 165 8.10 -10.89 -12.85
C ALA A 165 8.48 -11.76 -14.06
N PRO A 166 8.19 -13.09 -14.06
CA PRO A 166 8.44 -13.91 -15.23
C PRO A 166 7.64 -13.37 -16.42
N SER A 167 8.34 -13.13 -17.53
CA SER A 167 7.70 -12.77 -18.82
C SER A 167 6.73 -13.88 -19.20
N SER A 168 5.43 -13.65 -19.03
CA SER A 168 4.40 -14.53 -19.57
C SER A 168 4.42 -14.45 -21.10
N THR A 169 5.00 -15.47 -21.70
CA THR A 169 4.93 -15.74 -23.13
C THR A 169 3.51 -16.22 -23.48
#